data_b9d0a2b74226b84677c0b5ef70fe46fb
#
_entry.id   b9d0a2b74226b84677c0b5ef70fe46fb
#
_cell.length_a   1.000
_cell.length_b   1.000
_cell.length_c   1.000
_cell.angle_alpha   90.00
_cell.angle_beta   90.00
_cell.angle_gamma   90.00
#
_symmetry.space_group_name_H-M   'P 1'
#
loop_
_entity.id
_entity.type
_entity.pdbx_description
1 polymer ?
#
loop_
_entity_poly.entity_id
_entity_poly.type
_entity_poly.pdbx_seq_one_letter_code
_entity_poly.pdbx_strand_id
1 'polypeptide(L)' 'MVFDKVKEIIAEAMGSRLKIDVDDIKENTEFISDLHADSVDLATIICDIETEFNIEIEDEQLEGIVTVGDVAERIEEVVG' A
#
# COMPACT_ATOMS: atom_id res chain seq x y z
N MET A 1 10.02 -5.27 8.46
CA MET A 1 8.62 -5.21 8.92
C MET A 1 7.70 -4.94 7.74
N VAL A 2 6.48 -5.46 7.82
CA VAL A 2 5.52 -5.31 6.71
C VAL A 2 5.26 -3.85 6.37
N PHE A 3 5.00 -3.03 7.38
CA PHE A 3 4.70 -1.61 7.14
C PHE A 3 5.83 -0.91 6.39
N ASP A 4 7.06 -1.15 6.79
CA ASP A 4 8.21 -0.52 6.14
C ASP A 4 8.33 -0.93 4.69
N LYS A 5 8.09 -2.20 4.40
CA LYS A 5 8.13 -2.71 3.03
C LYS A 5 7.00 -2.10 2.19
N VAL A 6 5.82 -1.94 2.78
CA VAL A 6 4.70 -1.31 2.10
C VAL A 6 5.04 0.14 1.72
N LYS A 7 5.70 0.87 2.61
CA LYS A 7 6.12 2.24 2.32
C LYS A 7 7.07 2.29 1.13
N GLU A 8 8.03 1.37 1.08
CA GLU A 8 8.97 1.29 -0.03
C GLU A 8 8.26 0.98 -1.35
N ILE A 9 7.30 0.07 -1.31
CA ILE A 9 6.52 -0.30 -2.50
C ILE A 9 5.73 0.92 -3.01
N ILE A 10 5.11 1.66 -2.10
CA ILE A 10 4.37 2.87 -2.48
C ILE A 10 5.29 3.89 -3.15
N ALA A 11 6.47 4.09 -2.58
CA ALA A 11 7.42 5.04 -3.13
C ALA A 11 7.86 4.65 -4.55
N GLU A 12 8.10 3.36 -4.77
CA GLU A 12 8.48 2.88 -6.09
C GLU A 12 7.33 2.97 -7.09
N ALA A 13 6.13 2.58 -6.66
CA ALA A 13 4.97 2.57 -7.55
C ALA A 13 4.56 3.96 -7.98
N MET A 14 4.57 4.91 -7.07
CA MET A 14 4.17 6.28 -7.36
C MET A 14 5.30 7.13 -7.94
N GLY A 15 6.54 6.82 -7.57
CA GLY A 15 7.70 7.53 -8.08
C GLY A 15 7.61 9.03 -7.85
N SER A 16 7.84 9.83 -8.90
CA SER A 16 7.84 11.28 -8.79
C SER A 16 6.47 11.89 -8.50
N ARG A 17 5.41 11.09 -8.60
CA ARG A 17 4.05 11.56 -8.30
C ARG A 17 3.77 11.58 -6.80
N LEU A 18 4.59 10.87 -6.02
CA LEU A 18 4.47 10.89 -4.56
C LEU A 18 4.90 12.26 -4.06
N LYS A 19 4.01 12.96 -3.38
CA LYS A 19 4.23 14.34 -2.96
C LYS A 19 4.81 14.48 -1.56
N ILE A 20 4.95 13.39 -0.84
CA ILE A 20 5.50 13.41 0.52
C ILE A 20 6.68 12.45 0.57
N ASP A 21 7.56 12.64 1.55
CA ASP A 21 8.66 11.71 1.77
C ASP A 21 8.15 10.37 2.25
N VAL A 22 8.82 9.30 1.87
CA VAL A 22 8.44 7.96 2.32
C VAL A 22 8.44 7.87 3.84
N ASP A 23 9.32 8.61 4.50
CA ASP A 23 9.40 8.64 5.95
C ASP A 23 8.19 9.30 6.60
N ASP A 24 7.47 10.12 5.85
CA ASP A 24 6.27 10.80 6.35
C ASP A 24 5.01 9.96 6.20
N ILE A 25 5.10 8.82 5.53
CA ILE A 25 3.97 7.90 5.40
C ILE A 25 3.76 7.22 6.75
N LYS A 26 2.56 7.37 7.29
CA LYS A 26 2.18 6.80 8.58
C LYS A 26 1.09 5.76 8.39
N GLU A 27 0.76 5.05 9.45
CA GLU A 27 -0.30 4.04 9.39
C GLU A 27 -1.65 4.66 9.04
N ASN A 28 -1.90 5.87 9.50
CA ASN A 28 -3.17 6.57 9.22
C ASN A 28 -3.15 7.40 7.92
N THR A 29 -2.06 7.32 7.15
CA THR A 29 -1.98 8.02 5.86
C THR A 29 -2.96 7.38 4.89
N GLU A 30 -3.82 8.18 4.29
CA GLU A 30 -4.84 7.70 3.35
C GLU A 30 -4.33 7.73 1.92
N PHE A 31 -4.60 6.66 1.18
CA PHE A 31 -4.14 6.57 -0.21
C PHE A 31 -4.72 7.66 -1.11
N ILE A 32 -6.01 7.92 -0.96
CA ILE A 32 -6.68 8.88 -1.83
C ILE A 32 -6.46 10.31 -1.36
N SER A 33 -6.73 10.57 -0.08
CA SER A 33 -6.70 11.93 0.46
C SER A 33 -5.29 12.48 0.67
N ASP A 34 -4.38 11.63 1.18
CA ASP A 34 -3.04 12.08 1.52
C ASP A 34 -2.02 11.83 0.42
N LEU A 35 -2.08 10.67 -0.22
CA LEU A 35 -1.12 10.31 -1.26
C LEU A 35 -1.59 10.68 -2.66
N HIS A 36 -2.86 11.00 -2.81
CA HIS A 36 -3.47 11.34 -4.11
C HIS A 36 -3.31 10.19 -5.12
N ALA A 37 -3.35 8.95 -4.62
CA ALA A 37 -3.27 7.78 -5.48
C ALA A 37 -4.60 7.60 -6.22
N ASP A 38 -4.52 7.29 -7.52
CA ASP A 38 -5.72 6.96 -8.28
C ASP A 38 -5.84 5.43 -8.36
N SER A 39 -6.85 4.95 -9.09
CA SER A 39 -7.09 3.50 -9.18
C SER A 39 -5.94 2.76 -9.87
N VAL A 40 -5.27 3.41 -10.80
CA VAL A 40 -4.10 2.79 -11.46
C VAL A 40 -2.95 2.66 -10.48
N ASP A 41 -2.72 3.70 -9.66
CA ASP A 41 -1.69 3.66 -8.63
C ASP A 41 -1.96 2.56 -7.62
N LEU A 42 -3.22 2.45 -7.18
CA LEU A 42 -3.60 1.40 -6.22
C LEU A 42 -3.41 0.01 -6.81
N ALA A 43 -3.79 -0.19 -8.07
CA ALA A 43 -3.61 -1.47 -8.74
C ALA A 43 -2.13 -1.84 -8.81
N THR A 44 -1.27 -0.88 -9.14
CA THR A 44 0.17 -1.09 -9.22
C THR A 44 0.73 -1.45 -7.84
N ILE A 45 0.33 -0.71 -6.81
CA ILE A 45 0.78 -0.95 -5.44
C ILE A 45 0.40 -2.36 -5.00
N ILE A 46 -0.84 -2.76 -5.23
CA ILE A 46 -1.33 -4.10 -4.83
C ILE A 46 -0.58 -5.18 -5.59
N CYS A 47 -0.37 -5.00 -6.90
CA CYS A 47 0.37 -5.96 -7.71
C CYS A 47 1.80 -6.14 -7.18
N ASP A 48 2.45 -5.04 -6.85
CA ASP A 48 3.81 -5.07 -6.33
C ASP A 48 3.87 -5.76 -4.95
N ILE A 49 2.85 -5.52 -4.12
CA ILE A 49 2.74 -6.18 -2.83
C ILE A 49 2.60 -7.70 -3.00
N GLU A 50 1.74 -8.12 -3.92
CA GLU A 50 1.55 -9.54 -4.18
C GLU A 50 2.85 -10.21 -4.62
N THR A 51 3.60 -9.53 -5.46
CA THR A 51 4.88 -10.02 -5.95
C THR A 51 5.92 -10.08 -4.84
N GLU A 52 6.03 -9.01 -4.07
CA GLU A 52 7.05 -8.89 -3.02
C GLU A 52 6.84 -9.91 -1.89
N PHE A 53 5.59 -10.12 -1.50
CA PHE A 53 5.28 -11.03 -0.40
C PHE A 53 4.88 -12.42 -0.90
N ASN A 54 4.81 -12.62 -2.21
CA ASN A 54 4.42 -13.89 -2.83
C ASN A 54 3.07 -14.37 -2.30
N ILE A 55 2.09 -13.49 -2.35
CA ILE A 55 0.72 -13.76 -1.88
C ILE A 55 -0.29 -13.31 -2.94
N GLU A 56 -1.52 -13.77 -2.80
CA GLU A 56 -2.63 -13.29 -3.61
C GLU A 56 -3.59 -12.55 -2.69
N ILE A 57 -4.03 -11.37 -3.13
CA ILE A 57 -4.99 -10.57 -2.38
C ILE A 57 -6.28 -10.53 -3.21
N GLU A 58 -7.34 -11.08 -2.65
CA GLU A 58 -8.65 -11.08 -3.31
C GLU A 58 -9.28 -9.70 -3.26
N ASP A 59 -10.15 -9.39 -4.21
CA ASP A 59 -10.85 -8.11 -4.22
C ASP A 59 -11.61 -7.86 -2.92
N GLU A 60 -12.18 -8.92 -2.35
CA GLU A 60 -12.90 -8.84 -1.09
C GLU A 60 -12.02 -8.36 0.05
N GLN A 61 -10.74 -8.75 0.01
CA GLN A 61 -9.77 -8.36 1.03
C GLN A 61 -9.35 -6.90 0.91
N LEU A 62 -9.59 -6.31 -0.26
CA LEU A 62 -9.28 -4.90 -0.49
C LEU A 62 -10.41 -3.97 -0.06
N GLU A 63 -11.60 -4.50 0.16
CA GLU A 63 -12.73 -3.71 0.61
C GLU A 63 -12.46 -3.14 2.01
N GLY A 64 -12.78 -1.88 2.18
CA GLY A 64 -12.58 -1.21 3.46
C GLY A 64 -11.17 -0.69 3.69
N ILE A 65 -10.25 -0.93 2.75
CA ILE A 65 -8.90 -0.40 2.86
C ILE A 65 -8.93 1.08 2.49
N VAL A 66 -8.50 1.92 3.42
CA VAL A 66 -8.44 3.37 3.23
C VAL A 66 -7.03 3.88 3.48
N THR A 67 -6.36 3.34 4.49
CA THR A 67 -5.04 3.82 4.92
C THR A 67 -3.94 2.82 4.62
N VAL A 68 -2.69 3.31 4.68
CA VAL A 68 -1.51 2.47 4.51
C VAL A 68 -1.47 1.39 5.59
N GLY A 69 -1.88 1.76 6.82
CA GLY A 69 -1.96 0.79 7.92
C GLY A 69 -2.95 -0.33 7.65
N ASP A 70 -4.07 -0.01 6.99
CA ASP A 70 -5.06 -1.02 6.62
C ASP A 70 -4.45 -2.08 5.70
N VAL A 71 -3.65 -1.65 4.73
CA VAL A 71 -2.97 -2.57 3.82
C VAL A 71 -1.96 -3.42 4.56
N ALA A 72 -1.14 -2.80 5.40
CA ALA A 72 -0.12 -3.52 6.17
C ALA A 72 -0.77 -4.59 7.05
N GLU A 73 -1.86 -4.23 7.71
CA GLU A 73 -2.60 -5.15 8.57
C GLU A 73 -3.15 -6.33 7.76
N ARG A 74 -3.70 -6.06 6.59
CA ARG A 74 -4.25 -7.10 5.73
C ARG A 74 -3.15 -8.07 5.27
N ILE A 75 -1.97 -7.54 4.94
CA ILE A 75 -0.84 -8.37 4.54
C ILE A 75 -0.42 -9.28 5.69
N GLU A 76 -0.35 -8.74 6.89
CA GLU A 76 0.01 -9.52 8.07
C GLU A 76 -0.96 -10.67 8.31
N GLU A 77 -2.24 -10.44 8.07
CA GLU A 77 -3.25 -11.50 8.19
C GLU A 77 -3.03 -12.60 7.16
N VAL A 78 -2.64 -12.24 5.94
CA VAL A 78 -2.45 -13.21 4.87
C VAL A 78 -1.17 -14.00 5.04
N VAL A 79 -0.07 -13.35 5.42
CA VAL A 79 1.24 -14.02 5.54
C VAL A 79 1.46 -14.65 6.90
N GLY A 80 0.74 -14.16 7.89
CA GLY A 80 0.93 -14.59 9.26
C GLY A 80 0.22 -15.81 9.64
#